data_991375820f7560d1370098dc763cb89e
#
_entry.id   991375820f7560d1370098dc763cb89e
#
_cell.length_a   1.000
_cell.length_b   1.000
_cell.length_c   1.000
_cell.angle_alpha   90.00
_cell.angle_beta   90.00
_cell.angle_gamma   90.00
#
_symmetry.space_group_name_H-M   'P 1'
#
loop_
_entity.id
_entity.type
_entity.pdbx_description
1 polymer ?
#
loop_
_entity_poly.entity_id
_entity_poly.type
_entity_poly.pdbx_seq_one_letter_code
_entity_poly.pdbx_strand_id
1 'polypeptide(L)'
;MAVSVMAGIPALKELSADLKRRMDQGVATFQANLASTRTGRASVHMLDQIKVEYYGEHMPINQLAQVSTPEAQLILISPYDPTVIKEIERALQGADLGLNPQSDGKVVRVPVPPMTEERRRDVCRHLNKVLEEHRTAIRNVRRDGNDVLKKLAKEKKISEDEEKRALEEVQKMTDEEIRRMEELSRKKEVEVMQV
;
A
#
# COMPACT_ATOMS: atom_id res chain seq x y z
N MET A 1 -25.38 18.74 -15.65
CA MET A 1 -24.86 17.60 -14.87
C MET A 1 -25.66 16.38 -15.27
N ALA A 2 -25.06 15.40 -15.96
CA ALA A 2 -25.77 14.17 -16.33
C ALA A 2 -25.99 13.38 -15.03
N VAL A 3 -27.26 13.09 -14.70
CA VAL A 3 -27.61 12.24 -13.57
C VAL A 3 -27.07 10.84 -13.88
N SER A 4 -26.27 10.28 -12.96
CA SER A 4 -25.73 8.92 -13.09
C SER A 4 -26.89 7.91 -13.21
N VAL A 5 -26.89 7.13 -14.27
CA VAL A 5 -27.92 6.10 -14.50
C VAL A 5 -27.83 5.02 -13.42
N MET A 6 -26.61 4.77 -12.92
CA MET A 6 -26.36 3.82 -11.84
C MET A 6 -27.01 4.25 -10.51
N ALA A 7 -27.37 5.55 -10.33
CA ALA A 7 -28.04 6.04 -9.13
C ALA A 7 -29.57 5.95 -9.18
N GLY A 8 -30.18 5.80 -10.38
CA GLY A 8 -31.63 5.87 -10.58
C GLY A 8 -32.37 4.56 -10.39
N ILE A 9 -31.70 3.42 -10.59
CA ILE A 9 -32.33 2.07 -10.52
C ILE A 9 -31.72 1.31 -9.33
N PRO A 10 -32.53 0.78 -8.39
CA PRO A 10 -32.02 0.12 -7.19
C PRO A 10 -30.99 -0.98 -7.47
N ALA A 11 -31.24 -1.84 -8.45
CA ALA A 11 -30.32 -2.92 -8.84
C ALA A 11 -28.98 -2.40 -9.39
N LEU A 12 -28.98 -1.30 -10.15
CA LEU A 12 -27.78 -0.66 -10.67
C LEU A 12 -27.02 0.07 -9.56
N LYS A 13 -27.72 0.66 -8.60
CA LYS A 13 -27.12 1.32 -7.45
C LYS A 13 -26.36 0.34 -6.56
N GLU A 14 -26.95 -0.82 -6.28
CA GLU A 14 -26.29 -1.89 -5.51
C GLU A 14 -25.05 -2.40 -6.25
N LEU A 15 -25.17 -2.66 -7.55
CA LEU A 15 -24.05 -3.09 -8.39
C LEU A 15 -22.92 -2.04 -8.39
N SER A 16 -23.25 -0.75 -8.57
CA SER A 16 -22.28 0.34 -8.54
C SER A 16 -21.53 0.39 -7.20
N ALA A 17 -22.26 0.28 -6.10
CA ALA A 17 -21.68 0.29 -4.76
C ALA A 17 -20.74 -0.92 -4.53
N ASP A 18 -21.13 -2.11 -4.98
CA ASP A 18 -20.27 -3.30 -4.86
C ASP A 18 -19.02 -3.20 -5.73
N LEU A 19 -19.15 -2.79 -6.99
CA LEU A 19 -18.02 -2.60 -7.88
C LEU A 19 -17.04 -1.57 -7.33
N LYS A 20 -17.54 -0.41 -6.87
CA LYS A 20 -16.72 0.63 -6.25
C LYS A 20 -15.99 0.11 -5.03
N ARG A 21 -16.68 -0.56 -4.12
CA ARG A 21 -16.07 -1.18 -2.92
C ARG A 21 -14.94 -2.15 -3.29
N ARG A 22 -15.16 -3.04 -4.27
CA ARG A 22 -14.17 -4.02 -4.73
C ARG A 22 -12.96 -3.34 -5.39
N MET A 23 -13.17 -2.28 -6.18
CA MET A 23 -12.11 -1.50 -6.80
C MET A 23 -11.32 -0.71 -5.76
N ASP A 24 -11.98 -0.01 -4.83
CA ASP A 24 -11.33 0.70 -3.71
C ASP A 24 -10.48 -0.26 -2.85
N GLN A 25 -10.98 -1.46 -2.58
CA GLN A 25 -10.22 -2.48 -1.86
C GLN A 25 -8.99 -2.94 -2.64
N GLY A 26 -9.09 -3.07 -3.96
CA GLY A 26 -7.96 -3.38 -4.85
C GLY A 26 -6.88 -2.29 -4.79
N VAL A 27 -7.27 -1.02 -4.80
CA VAL A 27 -6.36 0.12 -4.65
C VAL A 27 -5.74 0.17 -3.26
N ALA A 28 -6.52 -0.09 -2.20
CA ALA A 28 -6.01 -0.13 -0.82
C ALA A 28 -4.96 -1.24 -0.64
N THR A 29 -5.20 -2.43 -1.21
CA THR A 29 -4.24 -3.54 -1.20
C THR A 29 -2.96 -3.16 -1.97
N PHE A 30 -3.10 -2.49 -3.12
CA PHE A 30 -1.97 -1.98 -3.88
C PHE A 30 -1.16 -0.96 -3.07
N GLN A 31 -1.81 -0.02 -2.38
CA GLN A 31 -1.14 0.94 -1.49
C GLN A 31 -0.36 0.24 -0.36
N ALA A 32 -0.94 -0.80 0.25
CA ALA A 32 -0.25 -1.59 1.27
C ALA A 32 1.01 -2.28 0.70
N ASN A 33 0.92 -2.85 -0.51
CA ASN A 33 2.07 -3.45 -1.20
C ASN A 33 3.16 -2.40 -1.53
N LEU A 34 2.77 -1.19 -1.95
CA LEU A 34 3.72 -0.09 -2.15
C LEU A 34 4.39 0.34 -0.84
N ALA A 35 3.63 0.41 0.26
CA ALA A 35 4.15 0.79 1.57
C ALA A 35 5.16 -0.24 2.11
N SER A 36 4.93 -1.53 1.87
CA SER A 36 5.86 -2.60 2.28
C SER A 36 7.14 -2.66 1.44
N THR A 37 7.15 -2.02 0.26
CA THR A 37 8.33 -2.00 -0.62
C THR A 37 9.41 -1.10 -0.03
N ARG A 38 10.58 -1.67 0.25
CA ARG A 38 11.75 -0.94 0.76
C ARG A 38 12.29 0.01 -0.30
N THR A 39 12.39 1.28 0.03
CA THR A 39 12.89 2.33 -0.89
C THR A 39 14.35 2.72 -0.64
N GLY A 40 15.01 2.10 0.36
CA GLY A 40 16.34 2.50 0.80
C GLY A 40 16.35 3.75 1.67
N ARG A 41 15.18 4.34 1.95
CA ARG A 41 15.01 5.39 2.96
C ARG A 41 14.68 4.79 4.31
N ALA A 42 15.18 5.42 5.34
CA ALA A 42 14.78 5.16 6.70
C ALA A 42 13.28 5.46 6.87
N SER A 43 12.52 4.50 7.37
CA SER A 43 11.09 4.65 7.67
C SER A 43 10.80 4.03 9.02
N VAL A 44 9.98 4.70 9.81
CA VAL A 44 9.50 4.18 11.10
C VAL A 44 8.84 2.80 10.94
N HIS A 45 8.11 2.62 9.82
CA HIS A 45 7.43 1.36 9.51
C HIS A 45 8.36 0.16 9.30
N MET A 46 9.66 0.38 9.07
CA MET A 46 10.63 -0.73 8.97
C MET A 46 10.77 -1.48 10.30
N LEU A 47 10.44 -0.85 11.40
CA LEU A 47 10.57 -1.39 12.75
C LEU A 47 9.26 -1.96 13.32
N ASP A 48 8.12 -1.78 12.64
CA ASP A 48 6.80 -2.21 13.13
C ASP A 48 6.70 -3.73 13.39
N GLN A 49 7.49 -4.52 12.68
CA GLN A 49 7.50 -5.98 12.83
C GLN A 49 8.48 -6.47 13.91
N ILE A 50 9.31 -5.58 14.45
CA ILE A 50 10.34 -5.96 15.42
C ILE A 50 9.74 -5.92 16.82
N LYS A 51 9.80 -7.07 17.48
CA LYS A 51 9.37 -7.23 18.87
C LYS A 51 10.59 -7.28 19.77
N VAL A 52 10.56 -6.52 20.82
CA VAL A 52 11.61 -6.47 21.86
C VAL A 52 11.10 -7.20 23.09
N GLU A 53 11.94 -8.00 23.70
CA GLU A 53 11.64 -8.64 24.97
C GLU A 53 11.78 -7.61 26.11
N TYR A 54 10.69 -7.38 26.84
CA TYR A 54 10.62 -6.47 27.95
C TYR A 54 9.91 -7.14 29.12
N TYR A 55 10.63 -7.38 30.22
CA TYR A 55 10.14 -8.11 31.40
C TYR A 55 9.44 -9.46 31.10
N GLY A 56 9.96 -10.21 30.10
CA GLY A 56 9.41 -11.51 29.70
C GLY A 56 8.24 -11.45 28.72
N GLU A 57 7.84 -10.25 28.27
CA GLU A 57 6.82 -10.06 27.24
C GLU A 57 7.45 -9.49 25.95
N HIS A 58 6.91 -9.91 24.80
CA HIS A 58 7.33 -9.38 23.50
C HIS A 58 6.48 -8.19 23.12
N MET A 59 7.07 -6.99 23.17
CA MET A 59 6.40 -5.74 22.83
C MET A 59 6.97 -5.10 21.57
N PRO A 60 6.15 -4.45 20.72
CA PRO A 60 6.66 -3.71 19.57
C PRO A 60 7.48 -2.50 20.01
N ILE A 61 8.53 -2.18 19.26
CA ILE A 61 9.47 -1.07 19.57
C ILE A 61 8.73 0.26 19.78
N ASN A 62 7.67 0.52 19.02
CA ASN A 62 6.89 1.76 19.09
C ASN A 62 6.22 2.01 20.46
N GLN A 63 6.06 0.97 21.28
CA GLN A 63 5.51 1.08 22.64
C GLN A 63 6.61 1.34 23.69
N LEU A 64 7.86 0.98 23.37
CA LEU A 64 9.00 1.07 24.31
C LEU A 64 9.88 2.29 24.05
N ALA A 65 9.77 2.88 22.85
CA ALA A 65 10.63 3.96 22.40
C ALA A 65 9.92 4.92 21.45
N GLN A 66 10.34 6.16 21.44
CA GLN A 66 10.01 7.11 20.38
C GLN A 66 10.93 6.84 19.18
N VAL A 67 10.33 6.53 18.04
CA VAL A 67 11.04 6.30 16.78
C VAL A 67 10.90 7.52 15.88
N SER A 68 12.02 8.03 15.37
CA SER A 68 12.05 9.16 14.44
C SER A 68 13.08 8.93 13.33
N THR A 69 12.90 9.62 12.21
CA THR A 69 13.83 9.58 11.06
C THR A 69 14.33 10.99 10.79
N PRO A 70 15.36 11.46 11.54
CA PRO A 70 15.89 12.81 11.36
C PRO A 70 16.55 13.00 9.99
N GLU A 71 17.05 11.93 9.40
CA GLU A 71 17.72 11.93 8.09
C GLU A 71 17.16 10.79 7.21
N ALA A 72 17.34 10.93 5.90
CA ALA A 72 16.84 9.96 4.92
C ALA A 72 17.40 8.52 5.11
N GLN A 73 18.53 8.38 5.77
CA GLN A 73 19.24 7.11 5.96
C GLN A 73 19.53 6.80 7.44
N LEU A 74 18.83 7.47 8.36
CA LEU A 74 19.03 7.29 9.80
C LEU A 74 17.70 7.14 10.51
N ILE A 75 17.53 6.02 11.23
CA ILE A 75 16.46 5.86 12.21
C ILE A 75 17.04 6.12 13.59
N LEU A 76 16.40 6.99 14.34
CA LEU A 76 16.73 7.29 15.73
C LEU A 76 15.65 6.70 16.62
N ILE A 77 16.05 5.85 17.55
CA ILE A 77 15.20 5.22 18.53
C ILE A 77 15.58 5.77 19.89
N SER A 78 14.67 6.47 20.55
CA SER A 78 14.82 7.04 21.89
C SER A 78 13.94 6.24 22.87
N PRO A 79 14.52 5.27 23.58
CA PRO A 79 13.78 4.47 24.57
C PRO A 79 13.27 5.35 25.71
N TYR A 80 12.08 5.02 26.23
CA TYR A 80 11.54 5.66 27.42
C TYR A 80 12.28 5.20 28.69
N ASP A 81 12.78 3.96 28.65
CA ASP A 81 13.58 3.36 29.72
C ASP A 81 14.98 3.00 29.17
N PRO A 82 16.08 3.58 29.73
CA PRO A 82 17.43 3.27 29.30
C PRO A 82 17.83 1.79 29.46
N THR A 83 17.17 1.05 30.35
CA THR A 83 17.47 -0.39 30.58
C THR A 83 17.17 -1.25 29.37
N VAL A 84 16.24 -0.81 28.50
CA VAL A 84 15.76 -1.55 27.30
C VAL A 84 16.71 -1.42 26.11
N ILE A 85 17.68 -0.52 26.15
CA ILE A 85 18.57 -0.24 25.01
C ILE A 85 19.23 -1.53 24.48
N LYS A 86 19.77 -2.35 25.36
CA LYS A 86 20.47 -3.58 24.99
C LYS A 86 19.53 -4.61 24.34
N GLU A 87 18.29 -4.68 24.81
CA GLU A 87 17.29 -5.60 24.25
C GLU A 87 16.81 -5.10 22.87
N ILE A 88 16.68 -3.78 22.71
CA ILE A 88 16.40 -3.17 21.39
C ILE A 88 17.53 -3.46 20.41
N GLU A 89 18.80 -3.28 20.80
CA GLU A 89 19.94 -3.60 19.95
C GLU A 89 19.96 -5.07 19.55
N ARG A 90 19.72 -5.98 20.51
CA ARG A 90 19.68 -7.43 20.26
C ARG A 90 18.53 -7.79 19.32
N ALA A 91 17.34 -7.22 19.52
CA ALA A 91 16.20 -7.46 18.66
C ALA A 91 16.41 -6.93 17.23
N LEU A 92 17.06 -5.78 17.07
CA LEU A 92 17.42 -5.20 15.78
C LEU A 92 18.48 -6.04 15.04
N GLN A 93 19.50 -6.55 15.74
CA GLN A 93 20.52 -7.43 15.17
C GLN A 93 19.96 -8.79 14.78
N GLY A 94 19.02 -9.33 15.57
CA GLY A 94 18.33 -10.59 15.29
C GLY A 94 17.26 -10.50 14.19
N ALA A 95 16.78 -9.30 13.90
CA ALA A 95 15.87 -9.08 12.80
C ALA A 95 16.69 -9.04 11.49
N ASP A 96 16.55 -9.99 10.63
CA ASP A 96 17.28 -10.21 9.34
C ASP A 96 17.12 -9.02 8.34
N LEU A 97 17.22 -7.80 8.87
CA LEU A 97 17.04 -6.53 8.16
C LEU A 97 18.37 -5.95 7.64
N GLY A 98 19.51 -6.55 8.00
CA GLY A 98 20.84 -6.02 7.67
C GLY A 98 21.14 -4.66 8.29
N LEU A 99 20.49 -4.35 9.42
CA LEU A 99 20.68 -3.11 10.16
C LEU A 99 21.78 -3.28 11.21
N ASN A 100 22.67 -2.29 11.31
CA ASN A 100 23.70 -2.25 12.35
C ASN A 100 23.38 -1.16 13.38
N PRO A 101 22.63 -1.47 14.44
CA PRO A 101 22.31 -0.49 15.47
C PRO A 101 23.58 -0.05 16.22
N GLN A 102 23.67 1.24 16.52
CA GLN A 102 24.73 1.86 17.34
C GLN A 102 24.07 2.62 18.46
N SER A 103 24.47 2.35 19.70
CA SER A 103 23.93 3.03 20.88
C SER A 103 24.99 3.94 21.51
N ASP A 104 24.56 5.09 22.00
CA ASP A 104 25.36 6.00 22.81
C ASP A 104 24.95 5.95 24.30
N GLY A 105 24.16 4.95 24.70
CA GLY A 105 23.67 4.76 26.08
C GLY A 105 22.41 5.56 26.42
N LYS A 106 21.91 6.40 25.49
CA LYS A 106 20.64 7.15 25.60
C LYS A 106 19.72 6.89 24.43
N VAL A 107 20.26 6.80 23.25
CA VAL A 107 19.50 6.55 22.02
C VAL A 107 20.19 5.48 21.17
N VAL A 108 19.41 4.77 20.38
CA VAL A 108 19.92 3.80 19.40
C VAL A 108 19.80 4.41 18.00
N ARG A 109 20.93 4.50 17.31
CA ARG A 109 21.04 5.00 15.94
C ARG A 109 21.13 3.81 15.00
N VAL A 110 20.25 3.76 14.04
CA VAL A 110 20.18 2.67 13.06
C VAL A 110 20.43 3.26 11.67
N PRO A 111 21.67 3.18 11.16
CA PRO A 111 21.97 3.61 9.79
C PRO A 111 21.34 2.62 8.80
N VAL A 112 20.63 3.16 7.82
CA VAL A 112 20.05 2.38 6.71
C VAL A 112 20.98 2.54 5.51
N PRO A 113 21.64 1.47 5.05
CA PRO A 113 22.55 1.58 3.92
C PRO A 113 21.81 1.95 2.65
N PRO A 114 22.37 2.86 1.81
CA PRO A 114 21.76 3.22 0.54
C PRO A 114 21.72 2.02 -0.40
N MET A 115 20.66 1.93 -1.20
CA MET A 115 20.56 0.92 -2.23
C MET A 115 21.51 1.23 -3.40
N THR A 116 22.11 0.20 -3.98
CA THR A 116 22.84 0.32 -5.24
C THR A 116 21.89 0.70 -6.38
N GLU A 117 22.42 1.33 -7.44
CA GLU A 117 21.62 1.71 -8.60
C GLU A 117 20.93 0.50 -9.26
N GLU A 118 21.64 -0.62 -9.32
CA GLU A 118 21.10 -1.88 -9.83
C GLU A 118 19.88 -2.34 -9.01
N ARG A 119 20.01 -2.31 -7.67
CA ARG A 119 18.91 -2.68 -6.78
C ARG A 119 17.70 -1.75 -6.90
N ARG A 120 17.91 -0.45 -7.10
CA ARG A 120 16.82 0.51 -7.37
C ARG A 120 16.07 0.15 -8.65
N ARG A 121 16.79 -0.19 -9.72
CA ARG A 121 16.18 -0.63 -10.99
C ARG A 121 15.37 -1.91 -10.83
N ASP A 122 15.86 -2.86 -10.02
CA ASP A 122 15.12 -4.08 -9.70
C ASP A 122 13.83 -3.81 -8.94
N VAL A 123 13.88 -2.91 -7.97
CA VAL A 123 12.69 -2.48 -7.21
C VAL A 123 11.69 -1.82 -8.15
N CYS A 124 12.10 -0.93 -9.05
CA CYS A 124 11.21 -0.32 -10.04
C CYS A 124 10.58 -1.38 -10.97
N ARG A 125 11.35 -2.37 -11.42
CA ARG A 125 10.80 -3.49 -12.21
C ARG A 125 9.75 -4.29 -11.43
N HIS A 126 10.00 -4.53 -10.15
CA HIS A 126 9.05 -5.20 -9.27
C HIS A 126 7.76 -4.38 -9.06
N LEU A 127 7.90 -3.06 -8.83
CA LEU A 127 6.74 -2.15 -8.71
C LEU A 127 5.85 -2.18 -9.95
N ASN A 128 6.45 -2.17 -11.13
CA ASN A 128 5.72 -2.24 -12.40
C ASN A 128 4.98 -3.59 -12.55
N LYS A 129 5.59 -4.70 -12.13
CA LYS A 129 4.93 -6.01 -12.14
C LYS A 129 3.72 -6.03 -11.20
N VAL A 130 3.88 -5.55 -9.97
CA VAL A 130 2.79 -5.44 -9.00
C VAL A 130 1.67 -4.54 -9.52
N LEU A 131 2.00 -3.42 -10.17
CA LEU A 131 1.01 -2.55 -10.81
C LEU A 131 0.19 -3.30 -11.86
N GLU A 132 0.82 -4.07 -12.75
CA GLU A 132 0.10 -4.84 -13.78
C GLU A 132 -0.79 -5.94 -13.20
N GLU A 133 -0.35 -6.59 -12.14
CA GLU A 133 -1.17 -7.58 -11.41
C GLU A 133 -2.45 -6.93 -10.87
N HIS A 134 -2.32 -5.77 -10.22
CA HIS A 134 -3.46 -5.03 -9.68
C HIS A 134 -4.35 -4.42 -10.78
N ARG A 135 -3.79 -3.93 -11.88
CA ARG A 135 -4.57 -3.51 -13.06
C ARG A 135 -5.42 -4.64 -13.60
N THR A 136 -4.85 -5.84 -13.66
CA THR A 136 -5.58 -7.03 -14.11
C THR A 136 -6.73 -7.37 -13.15
N ALA A 137 -6.51 -7.26 -11.84
CA ALA A 137 -7.56 -7.44 -10.83
C ALA A 137 -8.73 -6.44 -11.02
N ILE A 138 -8.43 -5.14 -11.21
CA ILE A 138 -9.46 -4.12 -11.48
C ILE A 138 -10.20 -4.40 -12.79
N ARG A 139 -9.49 -4.80 -13.84
CA ARG A 139 -10.13 -5.19 -15.12
C ARG A 139 -11.04 -6.40 -14.97
N ASN A 140 -10.72 -7.34 -14.09
CA ASN A 140 -11.59 -8.49 -13.80
C ASN A 140 -12.86 -8.03 -13.07
N VAL A 141 -12.75 -7.14 -12.07
CA VAL A 141 -13.93 -6.54 -11.41
C VAL A 141 -14.84 -5.86 -12.42
N ARG A 142 -14.28 -5.12 -13.39
CA ARG A 142 -15.05 -4.53 -14.49
C ARG A 142 -15.77 -5.59 -15.32
N ARG A 143 -15.07 -6.68 -15.69
CA ARG A 143 -15.69 -7.77 -16.48
C ARG A 143 -16.87 -8.38 -15.74
N ASP A 144 -16.70 -8.66 -14.44
CA ASP A 144 -17.80 -9.17 -13.60
C ASP A 144 -19.00 -8.22 -13.62
N GLY A 145 -18.76 -6.91 -13.47
CA GLY A 145 -19.80 -5.89 -13.54
C GLY A 145 -20.52 -5.86 -14.89
N ASN A 146 -19.76 -5.91 -15.99
CA ASN A 146 -20.32 -5.94 -17.33
C ASN A 146 -21.19 -7.19 -17.58
N ASP A 147 -20.80 -8.34 -17.03
CA ASP A 147 -21.57 -9.58 -17.16
C ASP A 147 -22.89 -9.52 -16.37
N VAL A 148 -22.89 -8.86 -15.20
CA VAL A 148 -24.11 -8.61 -14.44
C VAL A 148 -25.05 -7.65 -15.20
N LEU A 149 -24.52 -6.55 -15.78
CA LEU A 149 -25.30 -5.60 -16.59
C LEU A 149 -25.98 -6.30 -17.78
N LYS A 150 -25.23 -7.14 -18.52
CA LYS A 150 -25.79 -7.93 -19.62
C LYS A 150 -26.89 -8.89 -19.18
N LYS A 151 -26.77 -9.49 -17.98
CA LYS A 151 -27.82 -10.34 -17.42
C LYS A 151 -29.08 -9.54 -17.11
N LEU A 152 -28.93 -8.36 -16.49
CA LEU A 152 -30.07 -7.48 -16.17
C LEU A 152 -30.80 -7.00 -17.45
N ALA A 153 -30.06 -6.69 -18.51
CA ALA A 153 -30.66 -6.35 -19.82
C ALA A 153 -31.41 -7.53 -20.45
N LYS A 154 -30.83 -8.75 -20.42
CA LYS A 154 -31.51 -9.97 -20.91
C LYS A 154 -32.79 -10.28 -20.14
N GLU A 155 -32.79 -10.04 -18.83
CA GLU A 155 -33.98 -10.19 -17.96
C GLU A 155 -34.96 -9.03 -18.09
N LYS A 156 -34.71 -8.07 -19.00
CA LYS A 156 -35.53 -6.86 -19.23
C LYS A 156 -35.76 -6.01 -17.97
N LYS A 157 -34.81 -6.07 -17.02
CA LYS A 157 -34.82 -5.23 -15.80
C LYS A 157 -34.29 -3.83 -16.06
N ILE A 158 -33.50 -3.68 -17.12
CA ILE A 158 -32.96 -2.42 -17.62
C ILE A 158 -33.14 -2.36 -19.13
N SER A 159 -33.29 -1.14 -19.69
CA SER A 159 -33.32 -0.93 -21.13
C SER A 159 -31.92 -0.99 -21.75
N GLU A 160 -31.84 -1.14 -23.08
CA GLU A 160 -30.55 -1.16 -23.81
C GLU A 160 -29.80 0.16 -23.68
N ASP A 161 -30.51 1.30 -23.58
CA ASP A 161 -29.88 2.60 -23.38
C ASP A 161 -29.31 2.75 -21.96
N GLU A 162 -29.99 2.21 -20.96
CA GLU A 162 -29.50 2.16 -19.58
C GLU A 162 -28.29 1.23 -19.46
N GLU A 163 -28.31 0.08 -20.13
CA GLU A 163 -27.14 -0.82 -20.19
C GLU A 163 -25.92 -0.09 -20.76
N LYS A 164 -26.05 0.55 -21.91
CA LYS A 164 -24.94 1.31 -22.55
C LYS A 164 -24.36 2.37 -21.63
N ARG A 165 -25.22 3.18 -21.01
CA ARG A 165 -24.78 4.22 -20.07
C ARG A 165 -24.13 3.63 -18.83
N ALA A 166 -24.65 2.55 -18.28
CA ALA A 166 -24.07 1.85 -17.14
C ALA A 166 -22.69 1.25 -17.48
N LEU A 167 -22.52 0.67 -18.66
CA LEU A 167 -21.21 0.18 -19.14
C LEU A 167 -20.19 1.31 -19.26
N GLU A 168 -20.60 2.48 -19.76
CA GLU A 168 -19.72 3.66 -19.80
C GLU A 168 -19.34 4.16 -18.41
N GLU A 169 -20.27 4.16 -17.45
CA GLU A 169 -19.98 4.56 -16.07
C GLU A 169 -19.03 3.57 -15.40
N VAL A 170 -19.21 2.26 -15.59
CA VAL A 170 -18.28 1.23 -15.09
C VAL A 170 -16.89 1.37 -15.72
N GLN A 171 -16.83 1.70 -17.02
CA GLN A 171 -15.55 1.97 -17.68
C GLN A 171 -14.86 3.19 -17.08
N LYS A 172 -15.57 4.30 -16.88
CA LYS A 172 -15.01 5.51 -16.25
C LYS A 172 -14.47 5.24 -14.85
N MET A 173 -15.24 4.54 -14.00
CA MET A 173 -14.77 4.14 -12.67
C MET A 173 -13.49 3.31 -12.75
N THR A 174 -13.43 2.37 -13.69
CA THR A 174 -12.24 1.53 -13.90
C THR A 174 -11.03 2.37 -14.28
N ASP A 175 -11.19 3.31 -15.22
CA ASP A 175 -10.10 4.16 -15.72
C ASP A 175 -9.61 5.11 -14.63
N GLU A 176 -10.50 5.65 -13.80
CA GLU A 176 -10.15 6.49 -12.66
C GLU A 176 -9.31 5.74 -11.63
N GLU A 177 -9.69 4.50 -11.26
CA GLU A 177 -8.93 3.72 -10.29
C GLU A 177 -7.58 3.23 -10.84
N ILE A 178 -7.52 2.87 -12.12
CA ILE A 178 -6.25 2.53 -12.78
C ILE A 178 -5.32 3.74 -12.78
N ARG A 179 -5.83 4.94 -13.15
CA ARG A 179 -5.06 6.18 -13.14
C ARG A 179 -4.52 6.49 -11.73
N ARG A 180 -5.36 6.32 -10.70
CA ARG A 180 -4.96 6.50 -9.31
C ARG A 180 -3.82 5.57 -8.92
N MET A 181 -3.86 4.29 -9.31
CA MET A 181 -2.76 3.34 -9.07
C MET A 181 -1.49 3.74 -9.82
N GLU A 182 -1.59 4.20 -11.08
CA GLU A 182 -0.45 4.68 -11.86
C GLU A 182 0.24 5.88 -11.20
N GLU A 183 -0.54 6.83 -10.69
CA GLU A 183 -0.01 7.99 -9.97
C GLU A 183 0.71 7.59 -8.68
N LEU A 184 0.16 6.62 -7.93
CA LEU A 184 0.79 6.08 -6.73
C LEU A 184 2.10 5.34 -7.06
N SER A 185 2.10 4.50 -8.09
CA SER A 185 3.30 3.80 -8.56
C SER A 185 4.38 4.79 -8.99
N ARG A 186 4.02 5.79 -9.79
CA ARG A 186 4.97 6.82 -10.26
C ARG A 186 5.59 7.61 -9.11
N LYS A 187 4.78 7.99 -8.10
CA LYS A 187 5.31 8.66 -6.90
C LYS A 187 6.31 7.76 -6.18
N LYS A 188 6.01 6.47 -6.07
CA LYS A 188 6.90 5.51 -5.41
C LYS A 188 8.19 5.26 -6.20
N GLU A 189 8.12 5.19 -7.52
CA GLU A 189 9.30 5.09 -8.39
C GLU A 189 10.23 6.29 -8.24
N VAL A 190 9.67 7.51 -8.22
CA VAL A 190 10.44 8.73 -8.00
C VAL A 190 11.11 8.69 -6.62
N GLU A 191 10.40 8.24 -5.58
CA GLU A 191 10.95 8.07 -4.22
C GLU A 191 12.14 7.10 -4.21
N VAL A 192 12.04 5.95 -4.91
CA VAL A 192 13.11 4.95 -5.02
C VAL A 192 14.33 5.50 -5.75
N MET A 193 14.13 6.34 -6.78
CA MET A 193 15.22 6.86 -7.62
C MET A 193 15.91 8.10 -7.03
N GLN A 194 15.24 8.86 -6.16
CA GLN A 194 15.78 10.10 -5.56
C GLN A 194 16.65 9.90 -4.31
N VAL A 195 16.88 8.69 -3.86
CA VAL A 195 17.69 8.38 -2.65
C VAL A 195 19.16 8.30 -2.95
#